data_727d1a3676f9a17800a845b499c2d8e1
#
_entry.id   727d1a3676f9a17800a845b499c2d8e1
#
_cell.length_a   1.000
_cell.length_b   1.000
_cell.length_c   1.000
_cell.angle_alpha   90.00
_cell.angle_beta   90.00
_cell.angle_gamma   90.00
#
_symmetry.space_group_name_H-M   'P 1'
#
loop_
_entity.id
_entity.type
_entity.pdbx_description
1 polymer ?
#
loop_
_entity_poly.entity_id
_entity_poly.type
_entity_poly.pdbx_seq_one_letter_code
_entity_poly.pdbx_strand_id
1 'polypeptide(L)'
;NLNIYQNLVFMGRIYSLTKKQADERAKELIKEFDLTKHEKKKAKNLSGGLKRRLSIAMAIISKQKILFLDEPTLGLDVISRHNLWNEINKIKEYTTIILTTHFLDEAEKLADRVGIISNGKLVIEDSVNNIKEYTHENSLENAFIKLVGESNYENDSIC
;
A
#
# COMPACT_ATOMS: atom_id res chain seq x y z
N ASN A 1 -7.31 -14.15 19.35
CA ASN A 1 -8.07 -15.30 18.82
C ASN A 1 -9.36 -14.91 18.06
N LEU A 2 -9.45 -13.66 17.59
CA LEU A 2 -10.61 -13.09 16.92
C LEU A 2 -10.68 -13.52 15.44
N ASN A 3 -11.91 -13.62 14.89
CA ASN A 3 -12.14 -13.77 13.47
C ASN A 3 -12.03 -12.39 12.74
N ILE A 4 -12.15 -12.37 11.41
CA ILE A 4 -12.05 -11.15 10.60
C ILE A 4 -13.03 -10.08 11.10
N TYR A 5 -14.31 -10.40 11.18
CA TYR A 5 -15.35 -9.49 11.63
C TYR A 5 -15.07 -8.92 13.02
N GLN A 6 -14.71 -9.80 13.98
CA GLN A 6 -14.41 -9.39 15.34
C GLN A 6 -13.19 -8.45 15.43
N ASN A 7 -12.14 -8.68 14.61
CA ASN A 7 -11.00 -7.78 14.55
C ASN A 7 -11.41 -6.38 14.07
N LEU A 8 -12.22 -6.30 13.02
CA LEU A 8 -12.70 -5.02 12.49
C LEU A 8 -13.58 -4.29 13.49
N VAL A 9 -14.57 -4.95 14.06
CA VAL A 9 -15.43 -4.33 15.10
C VAL A 9 -14.60 -3.86 16.29
N PHE A 10 -13.64 -4.67 16.75
CA PHE A 10 -12.74 -4.31 17.84
C PHE A 10 -11.93 -3.05 17.52
N MET A 11 -11.32 -2.98 16.33
CA MET A 11 -10.58 -1.78 15.91
C MET A 11 -11.48 -0.57 15.77
N GLY A 12 -12.68 -0.71 15.20
CA GLY A 12 -13.65 0.39 15.16
C GLY A 12 -13.98 0.94 16.55
N ARG A 13 -14.11 0.07 17.54
CA ARG A 13 -14.34 0.48 18.93
C ARG A 13 -13.13 1.19 19.55
N ILE A 14 -11.91 0.76 19.24
CA ILE A 14 -10.68 1.47 19.65
C ILE A 14 -10.65 2.89 19.09
N TYR A 15 -11.06 3.06 17.82
CA TYR A 15 -11.16 4.37 17.16
C TYR A 15 -12.46 5.13 17.50
N SER A 16 -13.08 4.82 18.61
CA SER A 16 -14.24 5.55 19.17
C SER A 16 -15.52 5.48 18.34
N LEU A 17 -15.64 4.56 17.38
CA LEU A 17 -16.91 4.30 16.70
C LEU A 17 -17.92 3.70 17.69
N THR A 18 -19.19 4.08 17.61
CA THR A 18 -20.26 3.41 18.35
C THR A 18 -20.36 1.94 17.91
N LYS A 19 -21.01 1.10 18.71
CA LYS A 19 -21.19 -0.33 18.38
C LYS A 19 -21.84 -0.50 17.00
N LYS A 20 -22.88 0.29 16.71
CA LYS A 20 -23.62 0.26 15.45
C LYS A 20 -22.71 0.68 14.27
N GLN A 21 -22.00 1.79 14.41
CA GLN A 21 -21.07 2.28 13.39
C GLN A 21 -19.94 1.27 13.11
N ALA A 22 -19.35 0.67 14.15
CA ALA A 22 -18.31 -0.32 14.00
C ALA A 22 -18.82 -1.59 13.28
N ASP A 23 -20.04 -2.04 13.60
CA ASP A 23 -20.68 -3.18 12.95
C ASP A 23 -20.96 -2.90 11.45
N GLU A 24 -21.56 -1.77 11.14
CA GLU A 24 -21.85 -1.35 9.76
C GLU A 24 -20.56 -1.22 8.94
N ARG A 25 -19.57 -0.52 9.47
CA ARG A 25 -18.28 -0.31 8.80
C ARG A 25 -17.49 -1.61 8.62
N ALA A 26 -17.51 -2.51 9.59
CA ALA A 26 -16.88 -3.82 9.46
C ALA A 26 -17.48 -4.63 8.31
N LYS A 27 -18.81 -4.64 8.16
CA LYS A 27 -19.50 -5.32 7.06
C LYS A 27 -19.17 -4.71 5.69
N GLU A 28 -19.07 -3.37 5.60
CA GLU A 28 -18.63 -2.68 4.39
C GLU A 28 -17.22 -3.13 3.99
N LEU A 29 -16.25 -3.06 4.92
CA LEU A 29 -14.86 -3.41 4.66
C LEU A 29 -14.66 -4.89 4.34
N ILE A 30 -15.43 -5.79 4.95
CA ILE A 30 -15.41 -7.22 4.61
C ILE A 30 -15.77 -7.43 3.13
N LYS A 31 -16.71 -6.68 2.60
CA LYS A 31 -17.10 -6.74 1.17
C LYS A 31 -16.05 -6.07 0.30
N GLU A 32 -15.62 -4.88 0.67
CA GLU A 32 -14.66 -4.06 -0.08
C GLU A 32 -13.32 -4.79 -0.29
N PHE A 33 -12.84 -5.52 0.73
CA PHE A 33 -11.59 -6.28 0.71
C PHE A 33 -11.75 -7.76 0.32
N ASP A 34 -12.90 -8.16 -0.23
CA ASP A 34 -13.18 -9.55 -0.62
C ASP A 34 -12.88 -10.58 0.50
N LEU A 35 -13.29 -10.24 1.73
CA LEU A 35 -13.11 -11.08 2.92
C LEU A 35 -14.35 -11.89 3.30
N THR A 36 -15.45 -11.74 2.56
CA THR A 36 -16.78 -12.30 2.90
C THR A 36 -16.74 -13.81 3.11
N LYS A 37 -16.06 -14.54 2.22
CA LYS A 37 -15.95 -16.02 2.31
C LYS A 37 -15.16 -16.48 3.55
N HIS A 38 -14.40 -15.58 4.16
CA HIS A 38 -13.49 -15.88 5.27
C HIS A 38 -13.86 -15.16 6.56
N GLU A 39 -14.99 -14.42 6.59
CA GLU A 39 -15.42 -13.55 7.69
C GLU A 39 -15.32 -14.21 9.08
N LYS A 40 -15.75 -15.48 9.19
CA LYS A 40 -15.75 -16.23 10.45
C LYS A 40 -14.42 -16.93 10.75
N LYS A 41 -13.46 -16.89 9.81
CA LYS A 41 -12.16 -17.54 9.98
C LYS A 41 -11.28 -16.73 10.94
N LYS A 42 -10.63 -17.43 11.89
CA LYS A 42 -9.71 -16.79 12.84
C LYS A 42 -8.54 -16.18 12.12
N ALA A 43 -8.14 -14.96 12.49
CA ALA A 43 -7.06 -14.22 11.82
C ALA A 43 -5.73 -14.99 11.75
N LYS A 44 -5.40 -15.78 12.77
CA LYS A 44 -4.19 -16.62 12.78
C LYS A 44 -4.13 -17.66 11.67
N ASN A 45 -5.30 -18.11 11.18
CA ASN A 45 -5.44 -19.17 10.18
C ASN A 45 -5.63 -18.62 8.75
N LEU A 46 -5.46 -17.31 8.53
CA LEU A 46 -5.53 -16.68 7.22
C LEU A 46 -4.22 -16.87 6.46
N SER A 47 -4.30 -16.90 5.11
CA SER A 47 -3.12 -16.76 4.25
C SER A 47 -2.47 -15.39 4.41
N GLY A 48 -1.22 -15.22 3.94
CA GLY A 48 -0.51 -13.94 3.98
C GLY A 48 -1.32 -12.81 3.34
N GLY A 49 -1.85 -13.03 2.13
CA GLY A 49 -2.67 -12.05 1.43
C GLY A 49 -3.94 -11.65 2.18
N LEU A 50 -4.67 -12.62 2.75
CA LEU A 50 -5.85 -12.34 3.55
C LEU A 50 -5.52 -11.61 4.86
N LYS A 51 -4.38 -11.91 5.49
CA LYS A 51 -3.89 -11.17 6.66
C LYS A 51 -3.58 -9.72 6.30
N ARG A 52 -2.92 -9.49 5.14
CA ARG A 52 -2.58 -8.14 4.67
C ARG A 52 -3.84 -7.31 4.38
N ARG A 53 -4.82 -7.89 3.67
CA ARG A 53 -6.13 -7.24 3.43
C ARG A 53 -6.84 -6.89 4.75
N LEU A 54 -6.89 -7.82 5.69
CA LEU A 54 -7.46 -7.55 7.02
C LEU A 54 -6.72 -6.42 7.74
N SER A 55 -5.40 -6.39 7.70
CA SER A 55 -4.59 -5.34 8.33
C SER A 55 -4.91 -3.96 7.76
N ILE A 56 -4.98 -3.82 6.43
CA ILE A 56 -5.33 -2.56 5.78
C ILE A 56 -6.78 -2.16 6.10
N ALA A 57 -7.72 -3.10 6.03
CA ALA A 57 -9.11 -2.85 6.39
C ALA A 57 -9.26 -2.36 7.85
N MET A 58 -8.48 -2.93 8.77
CA MET A 58 -8.41 -2.46 10.17
C MET A 58 -7.85 -1.05 10.27
N ALA A 59 -6.84 -0.69 9.47
CA ALA A 59 -6.25 0.64 9.48
C ALA A 59 -7.21 1.73 8.99
N ILE A 60 -8.09 1.43 8.03
CA ILE A 60 -9.02 2.42 7.46
C ILE A 60 -10.43 2.39 8.06
N ILE A 61 -10.65 1.62 9.14
CA ILE A 61 -11.98 1.42 9.74
C ILE A 61 -12.62 2.75 10.18
N SER A 62 -11.83 3.70 10.65
CA SER A 62 -12.28 5.01 11.14
C SER A 62 -12.20 6.12 10.07
N LYS A 63 -12.06 5.77 8.79
CA LYS A 63 -12.02 6.70 7.66
C LYS A 63 -10.95 7.78 7.80
N GLN A 64 -9.70 7.37 8.10
CA GLN A 64 -8.56 8.26 8.14
C GLN A 64 -8.36 8.96 6.79
N LYS A 65 -7.93 10.21 6.85
CA LYS A 65 -7.59 10.99 5.64
C LYS A 65 -6.27 10.56 5.02
N ILE A 66 -5.35 10.01 5.81
CA ILE A 66 -4.01 9.58 5.40
C ILE A 66 -3.77 8.17 5.90
N LEU A 67 -3.26 7.32 5.03
CA LEU A 67 -2.85 5.94 5.31
C LEU A 67 -1.39 5.75 4.90
N PHE A 68 -0.57 5.27 5.83
CA PHE A 68 0.80 4.87 5.55
C PHE A 68 0.87 3.36 5.33
N LEU A 69 1.44 2.95 4.21
CA LEU A 69 1.67 1.56 3.86
C LEU A 69 3.15 1.32 3.63
N ASP A 70 3.75 0.54 4.51
CA ASP A 70 5.15 0.14 4.40
C ASP A 70 5.24 -1.26 3.81
N GLU A 71 5.85 -1.36 2.60
CA GLU A 71 6.03 -2.63 1.86
C GLU A 71 4.74 -3.49 1.81
N PRO A 72 3.60 -2.96 1.31
CA PRO A 72 2.30 -3.63 1.49
C PRO A 72 2.20 -4.98 0.79
N THR A 73 2.98 -5.23 -0.26
CA THR A 73 2.91 -6.49 -1.02
C THR A 73 4.07 -7.43 -0.78
N LEU A 74 4.99 -7.09 0.13
CA LEU A 74 6.14 -7.92 0.45
C LEU A 74 5.71 -9.33 0.90
N GLY A 75 6.29 -10.35 0.26
CA GLY A 75 6.02 -11.76 0.58
C GLY A 75 4.69 -12.30 0.04
N LEU A 76 3.98 -11.55 -0.79
CA LEU A 76 2.78 -12.02 -1.48
C LEU A 76 3.12 -12.68 -2.82
N ASP A 77 2.35 -13.71 -3.18
CA ASP A 77 2.34 -14.24 -4.54
C ASP A 77 1.76 -13.24 -5.54
N VAL A 78 2.00 -13.45 -6.84
CA VAL A 78 1.59 -12.54 -7.92
C VAL A 78 0.09 -12.24 -7.90
N ILE A 79 -0.75 -13.25 -7.71
CA ILE A 79 -2.22 -13.09 -7.71
C ILE A 79 -2.66 -12.27 -6.49
N SER A 80 -2.13 -12.58 -5.31
CA SER A 80 -2.42 -11.86 -4.07
C SER A 80 -1.98 -10.40 -4.15
N ARG A 81 -0.83 -10.12 -4.77
CA ARG A 81 -0.30 -8.78 -5.01
C ARG A 81 -1.23 -7.97 -5.91
N HIS A 82 -1.61 -8.49 -7.08
CA HIS A 82 -2.55 -7.83 -7.98
C HIS A 82 -3.91 -7.54 -7.34
N ASN A 83 -4.42 -8.50 -6.57
CA ASN A 83 -5.67 -8.29 -5.85
C ASN A 83 -5.55 -7.16 -4.83
N LEU A 84 -4.44 -7.09 -4.09
CA LEU A 84 -4.19 -6.02 -3.12
C LEU A 84 -4.06 -4.65 -3.80
N TRP A 85 -3.39 -4.56 -4.96
CA TRP A 85 -3.33 -3.32 -5.73
C TRP A 85 -4.72 -2.79 -6.12
N ASN A 86 -5.62 -3.69 -6.53
CA ASN A 86 -6.99 -3.31 -6.84
C ASN A 86 -7.73 -2.75 -5.62
N GLU A 87 -7.50 -3.33 -4.43
CA GLU A 87 -8.08 -2.81 -3.19
C GLU A 87 -7.48 -1.45 -2.80
N ILE A 88 -6.16 -1.28 -2.92
CA ILE A 88 -5.48 -0.01 -2.66
C ILE A 88 -6.00 1.09 -3.59
N ASN A 89 -6.19 0.81 -4.88
CA ASN A 89 -6.73 1.78 -5.83
C ASN A 89 -8.15 2.25 -5.48
N LYS A 90 -9.00 1.38 -4.94
CA LYS A 90 -10.32 1.78 -4.43
C LYS A 90 -10.22 2.72 -3.23
N ILE A 91 -9.29 2.46 -2.32
CA ILE A 91 -9.07 3.30 -1.13
C ILE A 91 -8.57 4.69 -1.52
N LYS A 92 -7.76 4.81 -2.57
CA LYS A 92 -7.25 6.11 -3.08
C LYS A 92 -8.36 7.10 -3.41
N GLU A 93 -9.57 6.65 -3.71
CA GLU A 93 -10.70 7.53 -4.03
C GLU A 93 -11.12 8.42 -2.83
N TYR A 94 -10.82 7.97 -1.61
CA TYR A 94 -11.28 8.67 -0.39
C TYR A 94 -10.21 8.81 0.71
N THR A 95 -8.98 8.31 0.48
CA THR A 95 -7.88 8.37 1.44
C THR A 95 -6.56 8.67 0.71
N THR A 96 -5.79 9.64 1.19
CA THR A 96 -4.43 9.85 0.70
C THR A 96 -3.54 8.71 1.20
N ILE A 97 -2.84 8.04 0.29
CA ILE A 97 -1.96 6.93 0.63
C ILE A 97 -0.51 7.34 0.46
N ILE A 98 0.29 7.15 1.50
CA ILE A 98 1.75 7.24 1.44
C ILE A 98 2.28 5.81 1.51
N LEU A 99 2.93 5.39 0.43
CA LEU A 99 3.40 4.03 0.22
C LEU A 99 4.92 4.02 0.12
N THR A 100 5.57 3.12 0.86
CA THR A 100 6.97 2.77 0.62
C THR A 100 7.05 1.40 -0.04
N THR A 101 7.91 1.25 -1.02
CA THR A 101 8.14 -0.03 -1.69
C THR A 101 9.50 -0.03 -2.40
N HIS A 102 10.09 -1.20 -2.54
CA HIS A 102 11.23 -1.44 -3.43
C HIS A 102 10.81 -2.12 -4.75
N PHE A 103 9.51 -2.40 -4.91
CA PHE A 103 8.94 -2.91 -6.16
C PHE A 103 8.54 -1.76 -7.06
N LEU A 104 9.31 -1.52 -8.13
CA LEU A 104 9.06 -0.39 -9.03
C LEU A 104 7.79 -0.58 -9.86
N ASP A 105 7.40 -1.82 -10.15
CA ASP A 105 6.11 -2.15 -10.78
C ASP A 105 4.91 -1.79 -9.87
N GLU A 106 5.05 -1.93 -8.56
CA GLU A 106 4.05 -1.49 -7.59
C GLU A 106 3.91 0.04 -7.58
N ALA A 107 5.04 0.74 -7.51
CA ALA A 107 5.05 2.21 -7.56
C ALA A 107 4.43 2.72 -8.88
N GLU A 108 4.81 2.13 -10.03
CA GLU A 108 4.29 2.50 -11.34
C GLU A 108 2.77 2.25 -11.46
N LYS A 109 2.26 1.22 -10.78
CA LYS A 109 0.83 0.84 -10.82
C LYS A 109 -0.05 1.63 -9.87
N LEU A 110 0.47 2.03 -8.72
CA LEU A 110 -0.33 2.59 -7.63
C LEU A 110 -0.13 4.10 -7.43
N ALA A 111 1.07 4.61 -7.70
CA ALA A 111 1.40 5.98 -7.34
C ALA A 111 0.93 7.00 -8.38
N ASP A 112 0.44 8.13 -7.90
CA ASP A 112 0.21 9.34 -8.72
C ASP A 112 1.50 10.16 -8.80
N ARG A 113 2.29 10.17 -7.72
CA ARG A 113 3.63 10.77 -7.62
C ARG A 113 4.59 9.79 -6.97
N VAL A 114 5.82 9.79 -7.41
CA VAL A 114 6.90 8.93 -6.91
C VAL A 114 8.07 9.79 -6.45
N GLY A 115 8.58 9.53 -5.24
CA GLY A 115 9.85 10.06 -4.75
C GLY A 115 10.90 8.95 -4.76
N ILE A 116 11.98 9.14 -5.51
CA ILE A 116 13.12 8.22 -5.52
C ILE A 116 14.14 8.70 -4.48
N ILE A 117 14.44 7.80 -3.52
CA ILE A 117 15.40 8.05 -2.46
C ILE A 117 16.63 7.16 -2.67
N SER A 118 17.81 7.76 -2.69
CA SER A 118 19.10 7.05 -2.74
C SER A 118 20.08 7.67 -1.76
N ASN A 119 20.83 6.84 -1.04
CA ASN A 119 21.81 7.27 -0.03
C ASN A 119 21.26 8.30 0.98
N GLY A 120 19.99 8.14 1.40
CA GLY A 120 19.30 9.02 2.34
C GLY A 120 18.89 10.39 1.77
N LYS A 121 19.01 10.61 0.47
CA LYS A 121 18.63 11.85 -0.21
C LYS A 121 17.48 11.59 -1.19
N LEU A 122 16.59 12.56 -1.32
CA LEU A 122 15.57 12.57 -2.36
C LEU A 122 16.24 12.98 -3.69
N VAL A 123 16.27 12.06 -4.65
CA VAL A 123 16.89 12.26 -5.96
C VAL A 123 15.95 13.02 -6.89
N ILE A 124 14.69 12.57 -6.95
CA ILE A 124 13.63 13.19 -7.75
C ILE A 124 12.27 12.91 -7.12
N GLU A 125 11.32 13.81 -7.32
CA GLU A 125 9.91 13.60 -6.99
C GLU A 125 9.03 14.16 -8.08
N ASP A 126 8.28 13.30 -8.78
CA ASP A 126 7.30 13.70 -9.80
C ASP A 126 6.31 12.58 -10.11
N SER A 127 5.42 12.78 -11.08
CA SER A 127 4.61 11.71 -11.65
C SER A 127 5.49 10.66 -12.35
N VAL A 128 5.02 9.44 -12.41
CA VAL A 128 5.72 8.34 -13.11
C VAL A 128 6.03 8.73 -14.57
N ASN A 129 5.08 9.36 -15.25
CA ASN A 129 5.25 9.77 -16.64
C ASN A 129 6.34 10.85 -16.79
N ASN A 130 6.33 11.88 -15.95
CA ASN A 130 7.34 12.92 -16.00
C ASN A 130 8.75 12.39 -15.69
N ILE A 131 8.88 11.45 -14.75
CA ILE A 131 10.16 10.79 -14.44
C ILE A 131 10.66 10.02 -15.66
N LYS A 132 9.79 9.26 -16.34
CA LYS A 132 10.16 8.53 -17.57
C LYS A 132 10.54 9.46 -18.70
N GLU A 133 9.82 10.55 -18.91
CA GLU A 133 10.14 11.57 -19.92
C GLU A 133 11.48 12.26 -19.62
N TYR A 134 11.71 12.68 -18.38
CA TYR A 134 12.95 13.32 -17.95
C TYR A 134 14.18 12.43 -18.17
N THR A 135 14.03 11.15 -17.89
CA THR A 135 15.12 10.17 -18.06
C THR A 135 15.24 9.61 -19.47
N HIS A 136 14.26 9.89 -20.35
CA HIS A 136 14.11 9.27 -21.67
C HIS A 136 14.01 7.74 -21.62
N GLU A 137 13.35 7.20 -20.55
CA GLU A 137 13.21 5.77 -20.33
C GLU A 137 11.74 5.33 -20.46
N ASN A 138 11.55 4.05 -20.83
CA ASN A 138 10.21 3.50 -21.07
C ASN A 138 9.57 2.89 -19.80
N SER A 139 10.35 2.65 -18.75
CA SER A 139 9.89 2.08 -17.48
C SER A 139 10.46 2.85 -16.30
N LEU A 140 9.75 2.82 -15.16
CA LEU A 140 10.24 3.40 -13.92
C LEU A 140 11.49 2.67 -13.42
N GLU A 141 11.64 1.38 -13.73
CA GLU A 141 12.82 0.58 -13.37
C GLU A 141 14.08 1.11 -14.08
N ASN A 142 14.03 1.33 -15.40
CA ASN A 142 15.15 1.88 -16.14
C ASN A 142 15.45 3.32 -15.71
N ALA A 143 14.41 4.12 -15.48
CA ALA A 143 14.55 5.47 -14.95
C ALA A 143 15.26 5.49 -13.58
N PHE A 144 14.88 4.58 -12.69
CA PHE A 144 15.53 4.42 -11.38
C PHE A 144 17.01 4.05 -11.50
N ILE A 145 17.34 3.04 -12.33
CA ILE A 145 18.73 2.61 -12.55
C ILE A 145 19.58 3.77 -13.05
N LYS A 146 19.07 4.56 -14.00
CA LYS A 146 19.78 5.73 -14.55
C LYS A 146 20.02 6.80 -13.49
N LEU A 147 18.98 7.22 -12.79
CA LEU A 147 19.05 8.28 -11.77
C LEU A 147 19.94 7.90 -10.57
N VAL A 148 19.85 6.67 -10.10
CA VAL A 148 20.65 6.19 -8.96
C VAL A 148 22.07 5.82 -9.39
N GLY A 149 22.25 5.30 -10.61
CA GLY A 149 23.57 5.02 -11.19
C GLY A 149 24.39 6.31 -11.36
N GLU A 150 23.82 7.33 -11.97
CA GLU A 150 24.47 8.64 -12.15
C GLU A 150 24.82 9.30 -10.80
N SER A 151 23.93 9.23 -9.80
CA SER A 151 24.16 9.79 -8.46
C SER A 151 25.30 9.12 -7.69
N ASN A 152 25.63 7.86 -7.98
CA ASN A 152 26.77 7.17 -7.36
C ASN A 152 28.10 7.60 -7.98
N TYR A 153 28.15 7.88 -9.28
CA TYR A 153 29.37 8.36 -9.93
C TYR A 153 29.77 9.79 -9.52
N GLU A 154 28.80 10.67 -9.21
CA GLU A 154 29.11 12.03 -8.73
C GLU A 154 29.71 12.04 -7.31
N ASN A 155 29.32 11.09 -6.45
CA ASN A 155 29.88 11.01 -5.10
C ASN A 155 31.28 10.38 -5.03
N ASP A 156 31.64 9.51 -5.97
CA ASP A 156 32.98 8.90 -6.04
C ASP A 156 34.04 9.82 -6.68
N SER A 157 33.60 10.93 -7.29
CA SER A 157 34.48 11.91 -7.96
C SER A 157 34.99 13.02 -7.03
N ILE A 158 34.64 12.97 -5.72
CA ILE A 158 34.99 14.01 -4.72
C ILE A 158 35.95 13.43 -3.65
N CYS A 159 36.73 12.39 -3.96
CA CYS A 159 37.80 11.91 -3.10
C CYS A 159 39.16 12.19 -3.71
#